data_9b718069714a04ca66e91c8685b6457a
#
_entry.id   9b718069714a04ca66e91c8685b6457a
#
_cell.length_a   1.000
_cell.length_b   1.000
_cell.length_c   1.000
_cell.angle_alpha   90.00
_cell.angle_beta   90.00
_cell.angle_gamma   90.00
#
_symmetry.space_group_name_H-M   'P 1'
#
loop_
_entity.id
_entity.type
_entity.pdbx_description
1 polymer ?
#
loop_
_entity_poly.entity_id
_entity_poly.type
_entity_poly.pdbx_seq_one_letter_code
_entity_poly.pdbx_strand_id
1 'polypeptide(L)'
;MKKEPFNPTIFYANPSFIRRYQSKYAKIFLPGETVLDVGCGSGIFLELLQERQVNGIGIDTSAEVLRDGIAKGLHIEHGDALSYLKKKKNLYDGIMLSHIIEHLHPPDLINLLELANKRLKPNGRVIVITPNFKDIDVATSTFWLDITHVRPYPLPLLKQLFEYSGFSVVSMGNDPDTGGGRPPYSRVLSFIRYIYRKIRFGQYSGKGDIFLIAKKIG
;
A
#
# COMPACT_ATOMS: atom_id res chain seq x y z
N MET A 1 -31.21 23.22 1.75
CA MET A 1 -30.40 22.36 0.88
C MET A 1 -29.59 21.44 1.78
N LYS A 2 -29.78 20.14 1.73
CA LYS A 2 -28.87 19.19 2.39
C LYS A 2 -27.55 19.25 1.63
N LYS A 3 -26.47 19.65 2.32
CA LYS A 3 -25.12 19.58 1.77
C LYS A 3 -24.82 18.12 1.44
N GLU A 4 -24.49 17.81 0.20
CA GLU A 4 -23.97 16.48 -0.13
C GLU A 4 -22.73 16.19 0.71
N PRO A 5 -22.56 14.97 1.21
CA PRO A 5 -21.36 14.64 1.99
C PRO A 5 -20.13 14.83 1.11
N PHE A 6 -19.11 15.42 1.69
CA PHE A 6 -17.80 15.57 1.02
C PHE A 6 -17.28 14.16 0.65
N ASN A 7 -17.07 13.94 -0.65
CA ASN A 7 -16.50 12.69 -1.13
C ASN A 7 -14.98 12.86 -1.33
N PRO A 8 -14.13 12.32 -0.45
CA PRO A 8 -12.67 12.43 -0.56
C PRO A 8 -12.07 11.62 -1.71
N THR A 9 -12.88 10.85 -2.43
CA THR A 9 -12.43 9.81 -3.38
C THR A 9 -12.15 10.31 -4.81
N ILE A 10 -11.78 11.59 -4.97
CA ILE A 10 -11.43 12.16 -6.28
C ILE A 10 -10.24 11.43 -6.97
N PHE A 11 -9.51 10.57 -6.24
CA PHE A 11 -8.26 9.94 -6.70
C PHE A 11 -8.25 8.41 -6.68
N TYR A 12 -9.40 7.75 -6.88
CA TYR A 12 -9.34 6.31 -7.13
C TYR A 12 -8.52 6.03 -8.38
N ALA A 13 -7.36 5.42 -8.17
CA ALA A 13 -6.54 4.97 -9.28
C ALA A 13 -7.34 3.99 -10.14
N ASN A 14 -7.16 4.08 -11.46
CA ASN A 14 -7.79 3.16 -12.41
C ASN A 14 -7.55 1.70 -12.00
N PRO A 15 -8.58 0.84 -11.89
CA PRO A 15 -8.44 -0.56 -11.48
C PRO A 15 -7.38 -1.34 -12.24
N SER A 16 -7.25 -1.12 -13.55
CA SER A 16 -6.24 -1.77 -14.38
C SER A 16 -4.81 -1.33 -14.03
N PHE A 17 -4.65 -0.09 -13.55
CA PHE A 17 -3.37 0.40 -13.05
C PHE A 17 -3.00 -0.27 -11.72
N ILE A 18 -3.95 -0.33 -10.77
CA ILE A 18 -3.75 -1.01 -9.47
C ILE A 18 -3.39 -2.47 -9.71
N ARG A 19 -4.16 -3.18 -10.54
CA ARG A 19 -3.91 -4.58 -10.88
C ARG A 19 -2.52 -4.80 -11.44
N ARG A 20 -2.05 -3.91 -12.32
CA ARG A 20 -0.73 -4.02 -12.95
C ARG A 20 0.38 -3.96 -11.92
N TYR A 21 0.41 -2.96 -11.03
CA TYR A 21 1.52 -2.84 -10.09
C TYR A 21 1.41 -3.82 -8.92
N GLN A 22 0.20 -4.18 -8.48
CA GLN A 22 0.02 -5.13 -7.39
C GLN A 22 0.31 -6.58 -7.81
N SER A 23 0.21 -6.91 -9.10
CA SER A 23 0.41 -8.28 -9.59
C SER A 23 1.77 -8.87 -9.22
N LYS A 24 2.83 -8.07 -9.18
CA LYS A 24 4.16 -8.55 -8.78
C LYS A 24 4.26 -8.90 -7.30
N TYR A 25 3.50 -8.20 -6.44
CA TYR A 25 3.45 -8.49 -5.01
C TYR A 25 2.62 -9.74 -4.72
N ALA A 26 1.54 -9.97 -5.46
CA ALA A 26 0.79 -11.22 -5.36
C ALA A 26 1.66 -12.44 -5.72
N LYS A 27 2.65 -12.30 -6.62
CA LYS A 27 3.59 -13.36 -7.00
C LYS A 27 4.55 -13.77 -5.89
N ILE A 28 4.66 -13.00 -4.82
CA ILE A 28 5.51 -13.31 -3.66
C ILE A 28 4.90 -14.47 -2.84
N PHE A 29 3.58 -14.64 -2.94
CA PHE A 29 2.85 -15.64 -2.17
C PHE A 29 2.64 -16.94 -2.96
N LEU A 30 2.65 -18.06 -2.24
CA LEU A 30 2.51 -19.41 -2.80
C LEU A 30 1.08 -19.92 -2.65
N PRO A 31 0.62 -20.83 -3.53
CA PRO A 31 -0.68 -21.48 -3.38
C PRO A 31 -0.88 -22.07 -1.97
N GLY A 32 -2.06 -21.84 -1.40
CA GLY A 32 -2.42 -22.30 -0.05
C GLY A 32 -2.00 -21.35 1.08
N GLU A 33 -1.11 -20.37 0.85
CA GLU A 33 -0.81 -19.32 1.84
C GLU A 33 -2.05 -18.46 2.12
N THR A 34 -2.12 -17.87 3.31
CA THR A 34 -3.20 -16.96 3.73
C THR A 34 -2.64 -15.56 3.92
N VAL A 35 -3.21 -14.59 3.20
CA VAL A 35 -2.75 -13.20 3.17
C VAL A 35 -3.87 -12.26 3.59
N LEU A 36 -3.57 -11.34 4.51
CA LEU A 36 -4.44 -10.26 4.90
C LEU A 36 -4.11 -9.00 4.08
N ASP A 37 -5.11 -8.44 3.40
CA ASP A 37 -5.03 -7.16 2.70
C ASP A 37 -5.72 -6.08 3.55
N VAL A 38 -4.93 -5.20 4.13
CA VAL A 38 -5.41 -4.09 4.97
C VAL A 38 -5.65 -2.86 4.09
N GLY A 39 -6.87 -2.32 4.12
CA GLY A 39 -7.30 -1.30 3.18
C GLY A 39 -7.50 -1.89 1.79
N CYS A 40 -8.20 -3.02 1.72
CA CYS A 40 -8.34 -3.81 0.49
C CYS A 40 -9.15 -3.11 -0.62
N GLY A 41 -9.86 -2.05 -0.29
CA GLY A 41 -10.71 -1.32 -1.24
C GLY A 41 -11.69 -2.26 -1.96
N SER A 42 -11.75 -2.17 -3.28
CA SER A 42 -12.60 -3.03 -4.12
C SER A 42 -12.10 -4.47 -4.27
N GLY A 43 -11.02 -4.85 -3.61
CA GLY A 43 -10.51 -6.23 -3.57
C GLY A 43 -9.63 -6.64 -4.76
N ILE A 44 -9.03 -5.69 -5.49
CA ILE A 44 -8.18 -6.01 -6.66
C ILE A 44 -7.02 -6.93 -6.27
N PHE A 45 -6.37 -6.69 -5.14
CA PHE A 45 -5.28 -7.55 -4.68
C PHE A 45 -5.79 -8.95 -4.30
N LEU A 46 -6.99 -9.05 -3.71
CA LEU A 46 -7.61 -10.33 -3.38
C LEU A 46 -7.92 -11.16 -4.64
N GLU A 47 -8.39 -10.51 -5.73
CA GLU A 47 -8.56 -11.18 -7.03
C GLU A 47 -7.24 -11.76 -7.54
N LEU A 48 -6.14 -10.97 -7.46
CA LEU A 48 -4.81 -11.41 -7.86
C LEU A 48 -4.30 -12.59 -7.01
N LEU A 49 -4.62 -12.62 -5.72
CA LEU A 49 -4.31 -13.74 -4.83
C LEU A 49 -5.13 -14.98 -5.20
N GLN A 50 -6.44 -14.81 -5.46
CA GLN A 50 -7.34 -15.90 -5.85
C GLN A 50 -6.90 -16.57 -7.16
N GLU A 51 -6.49 -15.81 -8.17
CA GLU A 51 -5.92 -16.32 -9.43
C GLU A 51 -4.69 -17.20 -9.21
N ARG A 52 -4.03 -17.05 -8.07
CA ARG A 52 -2.83 -17.79 -7.69
C ARG A 52 -3.10 -18.89 -6.65
N GLN A 53 -4.36 -19.16 -6.36
CA GLN A 53 -4.77 -20.13 -5.32
C GLN A 53 -4.23 -19.77 -3.92
N VAL A 54 -4.07 -18.46 -3.65
CA VAL A 54 -3.71 -17.91 -2.34
C VAL A 54 -4.99 -17.44 -1.64
N ASN A 55 -5.14 -17.76 -0.36
CA ASN A 55 -6.32 -17.38 0.43
C ASN A 55 -6.20 -15.91 0.84
N GLY A 56 -6.92 -15.02 0.16
CA GLY A 56 -6.97 -13.59 0.47
C GLY A 56 -8.09 -13.27 1.45
N ILE A 57 -7.80 -12.47 2.46
CA ILE A 57 -8.78 -11.88 3.37
C ILE A 57 -8.59 -10.37 3.32
N GLY A 58 -9.63 -9.60 3.03
CA GLY A 58 -9.59 -8.15 2.95
C GLY A 58 -10.27 -7.49 4.14
N ILE A 59 -9.76 -6.34 4.56
CA ILE A 59 -10.43 -5.46 5.52
C ILE A 59 -10.33 -4.02 5.06
N ASP A 60 -11.44 -3.28 5.16
CA ASP A 60 -11.49 -1.85 4.87
C ASP A 60 -12.57 -1.16 5.71
N THR A 61 -12.39 0.12 5.98
CA THR A 61 -13.34 0.95 6.74
C THR A 61 -14.46 1.52 5.89
N SER A 62 -14.32 1.52 4.56
CA SER A 62 -15.31 2.09 3.63
C SER A 62 -16.27 1.03 3.10
N ALA A 63 -17.46 0.93 3.70
CA ALA A 63 -18.49 0.00 3.24
C ALA A 63 -18.91 0.22 1.77
N GLU A 64 -18.75 1.42 1.24
CA GLU A 64 -19.08 1.74 -0.14
C GLU A 64 -18.10 1.06 -1.11
N VAL A 65 -16.81 1.17 -0.84
CA VAL A 65 -15.75 0.61 -1.70
C VAL A 65 -15.75 -0.92 -1.69
N LEU A 66 -16.19 -1.53 -0.58
CA LEU A 66 -16.23 -2.99 -0.43
C LEU A 66 -17.31 -3.68 -1.28
N ARG A 67 -18.33 -2.95 -1.73
CA ARG A 67 -19.49 -3.53 -2.44
C ARG A 67 -19.09 -4.37 -3.64
N ASP A 68 -18.18 -3.87 -4.45
CA ASP A 68 -17.74 -4.55 -5.68
C ASP A 68 -17.02 -5.86 -5.37
N GLY A 69 -16.13 -5.85 -4.38
CA GLY A 69 -15.40 -7.03 -3.96
C GLY A 69 -16.31 -8.10 -3.33
N ILE A 70 -17.26 -7.67 -2.51
CA ILE A 70 -18.26 -8.58 -1.90
C ILE A 70 -19.15 -9.19 -3.00
N ALA A 71 -19.59 -8.40 -3.99
CA ALA A 71 -20.39 -8.88 -5.11
C ALA A 71 -19.64 -9.92 -5.97
N LYS A 72 -18.31 -9.88 -6.01
CA LYS A 72 -17.45 -10.87 -6.67
C LYS A 72 -17.18 -12.12 -5.82
N GLY A 73 -17.74 -12.21 -4.60
CA GLY A 73 -17.55 -13.33 -3.70
C GLY A 73 -16.19 -13.36 -3.02
N LEU A 74 -15.47 -12.25 -2.95
CA LEU A 74 -14.21 -12.14 -2.24
C LEU A 74 -14.44 -12.15 -0.72
N HIS A 75 -13.51 -12.71 0.04
CA HIS A 75 -13.58 -12.72 1.50
C HIS A 75 -13.16 -11.36 2.06
N ILE A 76 -14.13 -10.49 2.30
CA ILE A 76 -13.92 -9.11 2.77
C ILE A 76 -14.72 -8.86 4.04
N GLU A 77 -14.10 -8.23 5.04
CA GLU A 77 -14.74 -7.78 6.26
C GLU A 77 -14.71 -6.22 6.32
N HIS A 78 -15.81 -5.62 6.73
CA HIS A 78 -15.88 -4.17 7.00
C HIS A 78 -15.40 -3.90 8.42
N GLY A 79 -14.40 -3.03 8.58
CA GLY A 79 -13.89 -2.68 9.91
C GLY A 79 -12.53 -1.98 9.90
N ASP A 80 -12.12 -1.58 11.09
CA ASP A 80 -10.82 -0.99 11.36
C ASP A 80 -9.75 -2.06 11.56
N ALA A 81 -8.58 -1.87 10.95
CA ALA A 81 -7.48 -2.83 10.94
C ALA A 81 -6.91 -3.12 12.34
N LEU A 82 -6.75 -2.10 13.18
CA LEU A 82 -6.21 -2.25 14.53
C LEU A 82 -7.17 -3.07 15.40
N SER A 83 -8.46 -2.77 15.33
CA SER A 83 -9.52 -3.49 16.04
C SER A 83 -9.60 -4.94 15.54
N TYR A 84 -9.52 -5.14 14.24
CA TYR A 84 -9.53 -6.44 13.60
C TYR A 84 -8.37 -7.33 14.08
N LEU A 85 -7.13 -6.84 13.98
CA LEU A 85 -5.93 -7.57 14.36
C LEU A 85 -5.86 -7.82 15.88
N LYS A 86 -6.44 -6.95 16.72
CA LYS A 86 -6.59 -7.20 18.15
C LYS A 86 -7.54 -8.34 18.44
N LYS A 87 -8.70 -8.36 17.77
CA LYS A 87 -9.80 -9.30 18.02
C LYS A 87 -9.54 -10.68 17.42
N LYS A 88 -9.11 -10.73 16.16
CA LYS A 88 -8.85 -11.99 15.44
C LYS A 88 -7.51 -12.60 15.87
N LYS A 89 -7.48 -13.89 16.15
CA LYS A 89 -6.27 -14.62 16.54
C LYS A 89 -5.64 -15.41 15.38
N ASN A 90 -6.17 -15.24 14.18
CA ASN A 90 -5.66 -15.90 12.98
C ASN A 90 -4.20 -15.50 12.72
N LEU A 91 -3.43 -16.45 12.19
CA LEU A 91 -2.06 -16.22 11.75
C LEU A 91 -2.02 -16.21 10.21
N TYR A 92 -1.26 -15.28 9.66
CA TYR A 92 -1.14 -15.02 8.24
C TYR A 92 0.27 -15.34 7.73
N ASP A 93 0.38 -15.81 6.50
CA ASP A 93 1.65 -15.94 5.78
C ASP A 93 2.12 -14.60 5.25
N GLY A 94 1.19 -13.68 5.00
CA GLY A 94 1.48 -12.33 4.56
C GLY A 94 0.46 -11.29 4.99
N ILE A 95 0.91 -10.02 5.06
CA ILE A 95 0.06 -8.85 5.27
C ILE A 95 0.45 -7.81 4.22
N MET A 96 -0.54 -7.29 3.48
CA MET A 96 -0.39 -6.20 2.51
C MET A 96 -0.89 -4.90 3.13
N LEU A 97 -0.10 -3.83 2.99
CA LEU A 97 -0.39 -2.46 3.41
C LEU A 97 -0.14 -1.53 2.21
N SER A 98 -1.11 -1.45 1.30
CA SER A 98 -0.99 -0.63 0.08
C SER A 98 -1.75 0.67 0.23
N HIS A 99 -1.06 1.79 0.28
CA HIS A 99 -1.66 3.13 0.45
C HIS A 99 -2.53 3.23 1.71
N ILE A 100 -1.99 2.77 2.84
CA ILE A 100 -2.66 2.79 4.14
C ILE A 100 -1.87 3.57 5.18
N ILE A 101 -0.55 3.40 5.19
CA ILE A 101 0.26 3.92 6.29
C ILE A 101 0.30 5.45 6.32
N GLU A 102 0.18 6.11 5.17
CA GLU A 102 0.10 7.56 5.03
C GLU A 102 -1.15 8.18 5.69
N HIS A 103 -2.18 7.38 5.92
CA HIS A 103 -3.41 7.77 6.62
C HIS A 103 -3.32 7.60 8.13
N LEU A 104 -2.21 7.02 8.65
CA LEU A 104 -2.05 6.72 10.07
C LEU A 104 -1.15 7.74 10.78
N HIS A 105 -1.52 8.11 11.99
CA HIS A 105 -0.60 8.78 12.92
C HIS A 105 0.51 7.84 13.36
N PRO A 106 1.72 8.35 13.72
CA PRO A 106 2.85 7.50 14.09
C PRO A 106 2.57 6.46 15.18
N PRO A 107 1.83 6.77 16.26
CA PRO A 107 1.49 5.77 17.27
C PRO A 107 0.63 4.63 16.72
N ASP A 108 -0.32 4.94 15.81
CA ASP A 108 -1.20 3.96 15.21
C ASP A 108 -0.44 3.06 14.23
N LEU A 109 0.50 3.63 13.46
CA LEU A 109 1.37 2.82 12.60
C LEU A 109 2.24 1.87 13.41
N ILE A 110 2.88 2.33 14.48
CA ILE A 110 3.69 1.47 15.36
C ILE A 110 2.81 0.32 15.91
N ASN A 111 1.64 0.64 16.43
CA ASN A 111 0.69 -0.34 16.94
C ASN A 111 0.23 -1.33 15.85
N LEU A 112 -0.02 -0.86 14.63
CA LEU A 112 -0.36 -1.71 13.48
C LEU A 112 0.79 -2.69 13.16
N LEU A 113 2.03 -2.21 13.12
CA LEU A 113 3.20 -3.06 12.85
C LEU A 113 3.42 -4.11 13.94
N GLU A 114 3.27 -3.74 15.21
CA GLU A 114 3.37 -4.70 16.34
C GLU A 114 2.27 -5.77 16.28
N LEU A 115 1.04 -5.36 15.95
CA LEU A 115 -0.07 -6.29 15.79
C LEU A 115 0.15 -7.19 14.57
N ALA A 116 0.61 -6.64 13.44
CA ALA A 116 0.97 -7.39 12.26
C ALA A 116 2.05 -8.44 12.57
N ASN A 117 3.09 -8.05 13.33
CA ASN A 117 4.12 -9.00 13.76
C ASN A 117 3.53 -10.15 14.59
N LYS A 118 2.65 -9.85 15.56
CA LYS A 118 1.98 -10.86 16.39
C LYS A 118 1.06 -11.78 15.57
N ARG A 119 0.51 -11.33 14.44
CA ARG A 119 -0.42 -12.08 13.59
C ARG A 119 0.24 -12.76 12.39
N LEU A 120 1.51 -12.54 12.17
CA LEU A 120 2.26 -13.29 11.18
C LEU A 120 2.77 -14.62 11.74
N LYS A 121 2.71 -15.65 10.91
CA LYS A 121 3.42 -16.90 11.12
C LYS A 121 4.93 -16.68 11.16
N PRO A 122 5.75 -17.58 11.70
CA PRO A 122 7.20 -17.54 11.53
C PRO A 122 7.56 -17.41 10.05
N ASN A 123 8.50 -16.52 9.70
CA ASN A 123 8.87 -16.16 8.32
C ASN A 123 7.77 -15.49 7.48
N GLY A 124 6.62 -15.17 8.08
CA GLY A 124 5.57 -14.39 7.42
C GLY A 124 6.06 -13.02 6.99
N ARG A 125 5.45 -12.46 5.96
CA ARG A 125 5.91 -11.25 5.25
C ARG A 125 4.93 -10.11 5.40
N VAL A 126 5.45 -8.87 5.56
CA VAL A 126 4.68 -7.64 5.37
C VAL A 126 5.18 -6.95 4.11
N ILE A 127 4.26 -6.46 3.30
CA ILE A 127 4.53 -5.65 2.12
C ILE A 127 3.85 -4.31 2.33
N VAL A 128 4.61 -3.23 2.21
CA VAL A 128 4.12 -1.85 2.26
C VAL A 128 4.36 -1.18 0.92
N ILE A 129 3.36 -0.42 0.45
CA ILE A 129 3.48 0.51 -0.67
C ILE A 129 2.88 1.84 -0.19
N THR A 130 3.59 2.95 -0.42
CA THR A 130 3.16 4.28 0.02
C THR A 130 3.76 5.36 -0.88
N PRO A 131 3.15 6.57 -0.97
CA PRO A 131 3.65 7.65 -1.81
C PRO A 131 5.10 8.03 -1.56
N ASN A 132 5.84 8.28 -2.63
CA ASN A 132 7.26 8.62 -2.58
C ASN A 132 7.50 10.12 -2.52
N PHE A 133 7.87 10.64 -1.37
CA PHE A 133 8.18 12.07 -1.17
C PHE A 133 9.52 12.53 -1.81
N LYS A 134 10.29 11.62 -2.41
CA LYS A 134 11.38 12.01 -3.33
C LYS A 134 10.88 12.40 -4.71
N ASP A 135 9.62 12.12 -5.06
CA ASP A 135 8.95 12.70 -6.22
C ASP A 135 8.38 14.07 -5.83
N ILE A 136 8.89 15.13 -6.49
CA ILE A 136 8.50 16.50 -6.17
C ILE A 136 7.02 16.78 -6.46
N ASP A 137 6.44 16.13 -7.47
CA ASP A 137 5.01 16.28 -7.79
C ASP A 137 4.15 15.67 -6.68
N VAL A 138 4.62 14.55 -6.08
CA VAL A 138 3.98 13.94 -4.91
C VAL A 138 4.12 14.85 -3.70
N ALA A 139 5.34 15.29 -3.39
CA ALA A 139 5.63 16.06 -2.18
C ALA A 139 4.96 17.44 -2.14
N THR A 140 4.80 18.09 -3.30
CA THR A 140 4.29 19.47 -3.38
C THR A 140 2.82 19.59 -3.80
N SER A 141 2.21 18.51 -4.31
CA SER A 141 0.86 18.57 -4.87
C SER A 141 0.04 17.32 -4.59
N THR A 142 0.34 16.20 -5.25
CA THR A 142 -0.62 15.08 -5.32
C THR A 142 -0.90 14.40 -3.98
N PHE A 143 0.07 14.37 -3.06
CA PHE A 143 -0.14 13.84 -1.71
C PHE A 143 -1.21 14.64 -0.94
N TRP A 144 -1.21 15.95 -1.09
CA TRP A 144 -2.07 16.87 -0.34
C TRP A 144 -3.48 17.00 -0.93
N LEU A 145 -3.74 16.34 -2.07
CA LEU A 145 -5.07 16.32 -2.66
C LEU A 145 -6.02 15.34 -1.95
N ASP A 146 -5.47 14.37 -1.23
CA ASP A 146 -6.25 13.50 -0.35
C ASP A 146 -6.23 14.07 1.07
N ILE A 147 -7.40 14.56 1.52
CA ILE A 147 -7.55 15.18 2.85
C ILE A 147 -7.34 14.19 3.99
N THR A 148 -7.40 12.90 3.72
CA THR A 148 -7.21 11.84 4.73
C THR A 148 -5.76 11.48 4.94
N HIS A 149 -4.84 11.98 4.10
CA HIS A 149 -3.42 11.81 4.32
C HIS A 149 -2.94 12.59 5.55
N VAL A 150 -2.32 11.89 6.47
CA VAL A 150 -1.80 12.44 7.73
C VAL A 150 -0.34 12.88 7.55
N ARG A 151 0.50 11.98 7.02
CA ARG A 151 1.91 12.29 6.81
C ARG A 151 2.62 11.29 5.89
N PRO A 152 3.73 11.72 5.22
CA PRO A 152 4.58 10.79 4.49
C PRO A 152 5.46 9.95 5.41
N TYR A 153 5.80 8.75 4.94
CA TYR A 153 6.74 7.84 5.59
C TYR A 153 7.90 7.48 4.65
N PRO A 154 9.00 8.27 4.61
CA PRO A 154 10.16 7.98 3.77
C PRO A 154 10.83 6.66 4.11
N LEU A 155 11.43 5.99 3.11
CA LEU A 155 12.06 4.67 3.27
C LEU A 155 13.01 4.53 4.46
N PRO A 156 13.91 5.49 4.77
CA PRO A 156 14.80 5.35 5.92
C PRO A 156 14.03 5.29 7.25
N LEU A 157 12.95 6.07 7.36
CA LEU A 157 12.08 6.03 8.54
C LEU A 157 11.28 4.72 8.60
N LEU A 158 10.71 4.29 7.46
CA LEU A 158 10.01 3.01 7.40
C LEU A 158 10.89 1.85 7.82
N LYS A 159 12.12 1.80 7.31
CA LYS A 159 13.09 0.77 7.71
C LYS A 159 13.24 0.72 9.24
N GLN A 160 13.49 1.87 9.88
CA GLN A 160 13.65 1.95 11.33
C GLN A 160 12.39 1.49 12.09
N LEU A 161 11.19 1.90 11.64
CA LEU A 161 9.93 1.50 12.26
C LEU A 161 9.69 0.00 12.16
N PHE A 162 9.99 -0.61 11.00
CA PHE A 162 9.88 -2.05 10.81
C PHE A 162 10.85 -2.83 11.69
N GLU A 163 12.12 -2.41 11.72
CA GLU A 163 13.14 -3.04 12.57
C GLU A 163 12.79 -2.91 14.05
N TYR A 164 12.31 -1.73 14.49
CA TYR A 164 11.81 -1.51 15.85
C TYR A 164 10.63 -2.44 16.20
N SER A 165 9.74 -2.71 15.25
CA SER A 165 8.56 -3.58 15.44
C SER A 165 8.86 -5.07 15.26
N GLY A 166 10.13 -5.48 15.22
CA GLY A 166 10.54 -6.90 15.18
C GLY A 166 10.52 -7.53 13.79
N PHE A 167 10.74 -6.73 12.75
CA PHE A 167 10.88 -7.22 11.38
C PHE A 167 12.31 -7.10 10.86
N SER A 168 12.68 -8.00 9.96
CA SER A 168 13.88 -7.89 9.13
C SER A 168 13.50 -7.42 7.73
N VAL A 169 14.05 -6.29 7.29
CA VAL A 169 13.79 -5.75 5.96
C VAL A 169 14.53 -6.57 4.91
N VAL A 170 13.79 -7.16 3.97
CA VAL A 170 14.32 -8.02 2.91
C VAL A 170 14.58 -7.25 1.62
N SER A 171 13.67 -6.33 1.28
CA SER A 171 13.79 -5.51 0.07
C SER A 171 13.05 -4.20 0.27
N MET A 172 13.59 -3.13 -0.28
CA MET A 172 12.93 -1.83 -0.29
C MET A 172 13.46 -0.98 -1.45
N GLY A 173 12.63 -0.07 -1.96
CA GLY A 173 13.04 0.81 -3.06
C GLY A 173 11.88 1.61 -3.64
N ASN A 174 12.13 2.18 -4.81
CA ASN A 174 11.07 2.80 -5.61
C ASN A 174 10.36 1.73 -6.42
N ASP A 175 9.04 1.86 -6.53
CA ASP A 175 8.23 1.04 -7.41
C ASP A 175 7.99 1.75 -8.75
N PRO A 176 8.71 1.40 -9.82
CA PRO A 176 8.59 2.08 -11.11
C PRO A 176 7.22 1.86 -11.78
N ASP A 177 6.48 0.81 -11.40
CA ASP A 177 5.20 0.47 -12.01
C ASP A 177 4.06 1.35 -11.49
N THR A 178 4.25 2.03 -10.35
CA THR A 178 3.30 3.00 -9.79
C THR A 178 3.50 4.41 -10.35
N GLY A 179 4.59 4.66 -11.05
CA GLY A 179 4.79 5.89 -11.82
C GLY A 179 3.79 5.99 -12.97
N GLY A 180 2.75 6.84 -12.82
CA GLY A 180 1.67 6.98 -13.80
C GLY A 180 2.17 7.07 -15.24
N GLY A 181 1.62 6.23 -16.11
CA GLY A 181 1.93 6.19 -17.54
C GLY A 181 1.59 7.53 -18.19
N ARG A 182 2.62 8.30 -18.55
CA ARG A 182 2.44 9.53 -19.31
C ARG A 182 2.31 9.20 -20.80
N PRO A 183 1.51 9.98 -21.54
CA PRO A 183 1.37 9.80 -23.00
C PRO A 183 2.72 9.80 -23.72
N PRO A 184 2.88 9.11 -24.84
CA PRO A 184 4.16 8.92 -25.54
C PRO A 184 4.82 10.23 -25.99
N TYR A 185 4.06 11.30 -26.29
CA TYR A 185 4.61 12.62 -26.61
C TYR A 185 5.30 13.30 -25.41
N SER A 186 5.09 12.79 -24.19
CA SER A 186 5.74 13.30 -22.98
C SER A 186 7.11 12.68 -22.70
N ARG A 187 7.57 11.68 -23.51
CA ARG A 187 8.84 10.98 -23.25
C ARG A 187 10.05 11.94 -23.30
N VAL A 188 10.13 12.78 -24.33
CA VAL A 188 11.22 13.77 -24.45
C VAL A 188 11.13 14.80 -23.33
N LEU A 189 9.96 15.38 -23.10
CA LEU A 189 9.72 16.30 -21.99
C LEU A 189 9.95 15.65 -20.64
N SER A 190 9.58 14.38 -20.48
CA SER A 190 9.86 13.61 -19.26
C SER A 190 11.34 13.37 -19.06
N PHE A 191 12.09 13.10 -20.14
CA PHE A 191 13.55 12.94 -20.08
C PHE A 191 14.24 14.26 -19.73
N ILE A 192 13.85 15.36 -20.37
CA ILE A 192 14.38 16.71 -20.05
C ILE A 192 14.06 17.07 -18.60
N ARG A 193 12.82 16.85 -18.14
CA ARG A 193 12.44 17.04 -16.73
C ARG A 193 13.22 16.15 -15.80
N TYR A 194 13.46 14.87 -16.16
CA TYR A 194 14.28 13.95 -15.37
C TYR A 194 15.72 14.47 -15.23
N ILE A 195 16.35 14.90 -16.33
CA ILE A 195 17.70 15.46 -16.31
C ILE A 195 17.73 16.76 -15.47
N TYR A 196 16.77 17.67 -15.69
CA TYR A 196 16.65 18.89 -14.90
C TYR A 196 16.49 18.60 -13.41
N ARG A 197 15.59 17.67 -13.04
CA ARG A 197 15.37 17.26 -11.64
C ARG A 197 16.61 16.63 -11.04
N LYS A 198 17.30 15.77 -11.79
CA LYS A 198 18.54 15.13 -11.34
C LYS A 198 19.64 16.16 -11.08
N ILE A 199 19.80 17.13 -11.96
CA ILE A 199 20.77 18.21 -11.81
C ILE A 199 20.39 19.14 -10.65
N ARG A 200 19.13 19.56 -10.57
CA ARG A 200 18.67 20.58 -9.62
C ARG A 200 18.38 20.05 -8.22
N PHE A 201 17.88 18.81 -8.11
CA PHE A 201 17.40 18.22 -6.85
C PHE A 201 18.09 16.90 -6.49
N GLY A 202 19.03 16.41 -7.29
CA GLY A 202 19.80 15.20 -7.00
C GLY A 202 18.96 13.97 -6.69
N GLN A 203 18.99 13.54 -5.43
CA GLN A 203 18.27 12.36 -4.95
C GLN A 203 16.73 12.46 -4.96
N TYR A 204 16.16 13.64 -5.21
CA TYR A 204 14.70 13.85 -5.33
C TYR A 204 14.15 13.52 -6.73
N SER A 205 14.87 12.72 -7.50
CA SER A 205 14.45 12.28 -8.84
C SER A 205 13.65 10.97 -8.85
N GLY A 206 13.23 10.46 -7.70
CA GLY A 206 12.46 9.21 -7.59
C GLY A 206 11.08 9.34 -8.23
N LYS A 207 10.71 8.36 -9.09
CA LYS A 207 9.37 8.25 -9.67
C LYS A 207 8.65 7.05 -9.07
N GLY A 208 7.31 7.14 -9.03
CA GLY A 208 6.47 6.09 -8.48
C GLY A 208 6.49 6.05 -6.96
N ASP A 209 5.74 5.14 -6.40
CA ASP A 209 5.69 4.93 -4.96
C ASP A 209 6.98 4.30 -4.44
N ILE A 210 7.08 4.21 -3.15
CA ILE A 210 8.09 3.40 -2.48
C ILE A 210 7.45 2.12 -1.97
N PHE A 211 8.24 1.05 -1.95
CA PHE A 211 7.84 -0.20 -1.34
C PHE A 211 8.87 -0.67 -0.30
N LEU A 212 8.40 -1.44 0.65
CA LEU A 212 9.21 -2.18 1.62
C LEU A 212 8.61 -3.56 1.85
N ILE A 213 9.45 -4.58 1.76
CA ILE A 213 9.11 -5.97 2.07
C ILE A 213 9.96 -6.39 3.26
N ALA A 214 9.29 -6.85 4.31
CA ALA A 214 9.96 -7.32 5.51
C ALA A 214 9.42 -8.68 5.94
N LYS A 215 10.23 -9.43 6.69
CA LYS A 215 9.86 -10.71 7.31
C LYS A 215 9.83 -10.56 8.81
N LYS A 216 8.93 -11.31 9.45
CA LYS A 216 8.95 -11.49 10.89
C LYS A 216 10.25 -12.16 11.31
N ILE A 217 10.93 -11.57 12.29
CA ILE A 217 12.07 -12.23 12.96
C ILE A 217 11.48 -13.35 13.82
N GLY A 218 12.02 -14.57 13.66
CA GLY A 218 11.56 -15.76 14.37
C GLY A 218 11.84 -15.73 15.86
#